data_c66565905cbaf444e29887a4f4d7a5f3
#
_entry.id   c66565905cbaf444e29887a4f4d7a5f3
#
_cell.length_a   1.000
_cell.length_b   1.000
_cell.length_c   1.000
_cell.angle_alpha   90.00
_cell.angle_beta   90.00
_cell.angle_gamma   90.00
#
_symmetry.space_group_name_H-M   'P 1'
#
loop_
_entity.id
_entity.type
_entity.pdbx_description
1 polymer ?
#
loop_
_entity_poly.entity_id
_entity_poly.type
_entity_poly.pdbx_seq_one_letter_code
_entity_poly.pdbx_strand_id
1 'polypeptide(L)'
;MKRKALLSTLTLGAVLAFSSHTLLAQKSKKPALAEEGRNLEELLPKGWNAQHSTGDLNKDGIEDIILIAHPNAPEYFKKRDDGYEYNFSPAILAVYFGSPTGVYKRFKVWKEAVPHREDEYTEIGVELSVTPKGAVDFNVSSWSSMGTADTGSTTYRYRYQSGDFYLIGEETGWHNRMTGEGEKTSINYITGKKSITSGNMIENTAMKTKIIKLKKEPLRRLGSFTMQP
;
A
#
# COMPACT_ATOMS: atom_id res chain seq x y z
N MET A 1 -38.65 84.65 -45.55
CA MET A 1 -38.07 84.10 -44.29
C MET A 1 -38.43 82.61 -44.22
N LYS A 2 -37.47 81.73 -44.52
CA LYS A 2 -37.67 80.29 -44.56
C LYS A 2 -36.99 79.67 -43.33
N ARG A 3 -37.75 79.03 -42.43
CA ARG A 3 -37.25 78.26 -41.29
C ARG A 3 -36.92 76.89 -41.76
N LYS A 4 -35.67 76.44 -41.61
CA LYS A 4 -35.22 75.09 -41.80
C LYS A 4 -35.45 74.30 -40.52
N ALA A 5 -36.17 73.18 -40.57
CA ALA A 5 -36.28 72.22 -39.52
C ALA A 5 -35.08 71.26 -39.55
N LEU A 6 -34.44 71.07 -38.40
CA LEU A 6 -33.35 70.13 -38.22
C LEU A 6 -33.95 68.81 -37.70
N LEU A 7 -33.81 67.71 -38.46
CA LEU A 7 -34.18 66.39 -38.05
C LEU A 7 -32.97 65.76 -37.32
N SER A 8 -33.08 65.41 -36.04
CA SER A 8 -32.08 64.72 -35.31
C SER A 8 -32.46 63.21 -35.31
N THR A 9 -31.65 62.43 -35.98
CA THR A 9 -31.73 60.92 -35.95
C THR A 9 -31.03 60.43 -34.70
N LEU A 10 -31.81 59.79 -33.81
CA LEU A 10 -31.30 59.03 -32.66
C LEU A 10 -30.92 57.66 -33.12
N THR A 11 -29.66 57.32 -33.15
CA THR A 11 -29.15 55.93 -33.34
C THR A 11 -29.08 55.24 -31.99
N LEU A 12 -29.94 54.24 -31.81
CA LEU A 12 -29.95 53.34 -30.63
C LEU A 12 -28.90 52.26 -30.82
N GLY A 13 -27.74 52.41 -30.15
CA GLY A 13 -26.68 51.42 -30.13
C GLY A 13 -27.01 50.31 -29.12
N ALA A 14 -27.31 49.13 -29.65
CA ALA A 14 -27.43 47.94 -28.83
C ALA A 14 -26.05 47.43 -28.39
N VAL A 15 -25.72 47.58 -27.10
CA VAL A 15 -24.52 46.99 -26.49
C VAL A 15 -24.83 45.52 -26.18
N LEU A 16 -24.33 44.61 -27.01
CA LEU A 16 -24.28 43.19 -26.72
C LEU A 16 -23.19 42.91 -25.68
N ALA A 17 -23.59 42.75 -24.42
CA ALA A 17 -22.71 42.26 -23.36
C ALA A 17 -22.46 40.76 -23.57
N PHE A 18 -21.30 40.42 -24.12
CA PHE A 18 -20.80 39.03 -24.10
C PHE A 18 -20.37 38.68 -22.68
N SER A 19 -21.24 37.99 -21.95
CA SER A 19 -20.86 37.32 -20.69
C SER A 19 -19.93 36.17 -21.02
N SER A 20 -18.63 36.41 -20.95
CA SER A 20 -17.62 35.31 -20.96
C SER A 20 -17.74 34.50 -19.68
N HIS A 21 -18.49 33.42 -19.75
CA HIS A 21 -18.47 32.38 -18.71
C HIS A 21 -17.13 31.69 -18.80
N THR A 22 -16.17 32.11 -17.96
CA THR A 22 -14.93 31.40 -17.73
C THR A 22 -15.29 30.07 -17.06
N LEU A 23 -15.38 28.99 -17.83
CA LEU A 23 -15.43 27.62 -17.30
C LEU A 23 -14.10 27.40 -16.58
N LEU A 24 -14.07 27.62 -15.26
CA LEU A 24 -12.98 27.13 -14.42
C LEU A 24 -13.02 25.60 -14.52
N ALA A 25 -12.11 25.04 -15.31
CA ALA A 25 -11.86 23.62 -15.36
C ALA A 25 -11.47 23.18 -13.94
N GLN A 26 -12.44 22.63 -13.23
CA GLN A 26 -12.22 22.04 -11.91
C GLN A 26 -11.26 20.89 -12.13
N LYS A 27 -9.98 21.06 -11.78
CA LYS A 27 -8.99 19.98 -11.80
C LYS A 27 -9.58 18.83 -10.99
N SER A 28 -10.00 17.76 -11.63
CA SER A 28 -10.52 16.58 -10.95
C SER A 28 -9.45 16.12 -9.98
N LYS A 29 -9.76 16.16 -8.68
CA LYS A 29 -8.86 15.68 -7.64
C LYS A 29 -8.64 14.21 -7.91
N LYS A 30 -7.36 13.78 -8.06
CA LYS A 30 -7.05 12.36 -8.26
C LYS A 30 -7.70 11.54 -7.13
N PRO A 31 -8.30 10.38 -7.44
CA PRO A 31 -8.87 9.50 -6.42
C PRO A 31 -7.85 9.21 -5.33
N ALA A 32 -8.26 9.33 -4.07
CA ALA A 32 -7.40 9.09 -2.92
C ALA A 32 -8.24 8.47 -1.80
N LEU A 33 -7.59 7.68 -0.93
CA LEU A 33 -8.21 7.14 0.26
C LEU A 33 -8.86 8.25 1.09
N ALA A 34 -10.04 8.00 1.66
CA ALA A 34 -10.76 8.99 2.47
C ALA A 34 -10.01 9.30 3.77
N GLU A 35 -10.25 10.48 4.35
CA GLU A 35 -9.70 10.85 5.66
C GLU A 35 -10.41 10.10 6.79
N GLU A 36 -11.71 9.79 6.62
CA GLU A 36 -12.51 9.05 7.57
C GLU A 36 -13.66 8.32 6.87
N GLY A 37 -14.22 7.30 7.52
CA GLY A 37 -15.35 6.52 7.05
C GLY A 37 -15.80 5.52 8.12
N ARG A 38 -16.96 4.88 7.92
CA ARG A 38 -17.52 3.91 8.86
C ARG A 38 -17.29 2.46 8.47
N ASN A 39 -16.88 2.24 7.24
CA ASN A 39 -16.62 0.92 6.67
C ASN A 39 -15.58 1.04 5.55
N LEU A 40 -15.12 -0.11 5.07
CA LEU A 40 -14.10 -0.17 4.00
C LEU A 40 -14.54 0.54 2.72
N GLU A 41 -15.84 0.44 2.34
CA GLU A 41 -16.36 1.06 1.13
C GLU A 41 -16.28 2.59 1.17
N GLU A 42 -16.55 3.20 2.34
CA GLU A 42 -16.42 4.65 2.54
C GLU A 42 -14.95 5.12 2.55
N LEU A 43 -14.01 4.24 2.94
CA LEU A 43 -12.58 4.55 2.99
C LEU A 43 -11.91 4.50 1.62
N LEU A 44 -12.44 3.68 0.69
CA LEU A 44 -11.86 3.44 -0.63
C LEU A 44 -12.49 4.32 -1.72
N PRO A 45 -11.67 4.85 -2.64
CA PRO A 45 -12.21 5.40 -3.88
C PRO A 45 -12.99 4.33 -4.67
N LYS A 46 -14.05 4.75 -5.35
CA LYS A 46 -14.87 3.85 -6.17
C LYS A 46 -14.01 3.07 -7.16
N GLY A 47 -14.19 1.76 -7.17
CA GLY A 47 -13.51 0.84 -8.08
C GLY A 47 -12.10 0.42 -7.64
N TRP A 48 -11.57 0.92 -6.51
CA TRP A 48 -10.33 0.41 -5.96
C TRP A 48 -10.54 -0.94 -5.26
N ASN A 49 -9.55 -1.82 -5.36
CA ASN A 49 -9.51 -3.06 -4.60
C ASN A 49 -8.64 -2.88 -3.37
N ALA A 50 -8.96 -3.59 -2.28
CA ALA A 50 -8.10 -3.62 -1.10
C ALA A 50 -8.18 -4.97 -0.40
N GLN A 51 -7.04 -5.41 0.12
CA GLN A 51 -7.01 -6.35 1.24
C GLN A 51 -6.94 -5.58 2.55
N HIS A 52 -7.51 -6.10 3.60
CA HIS A 52 -7.48 -5.46 4.91
C HIS A 52 -7.45 -6.48 6.04
N SER A 53 -7.05 -6.03 7.21
CA SER A 53 -7.16 -6.77 8.46
C SER A 53 -7.55 -5.82 9.58
N THR A 54 -8.22 -6.32 10.60
CA THR A 54 -8.70 -5.52 11.72
C THR A 54 -8.13 -6.00 13.05
N GLY A 55 -8.09 -5.13 14.03
CA GLY A 55 -7.69 -5.42 15.41
C GLY A 55 -7.31 -4.15 16.14
N ASP A 56 -7.14 -4.24 17.44
CA ASP A 56 -6.72 -3.12 18.29
C ASP A 56 -5.19 -2.90 18.15
N LEU A 57 -4.82 -2.01 17.23
CA LEU A 57 -3.42 -1.73 16.87
C LEU A 57 -2.76 -0.78 17.85
N ASN A 58 -3.51 0.23 18.33
CA ASN A 58 -3.03 1.32 19.18
C ASN A 58 -3.21 1.05 20.67
N LYS A 59 -3.91 -0.04 21.06
CA LYS A 59 -4.18 -0.49 22.43
C LYS A 59 -5.15 0.40 23.19
N ASP A 60 -6.13 1.00 22.50
CA ASP A 60 -7.21 1.77 23.14
C ASP A 60 -8.49 0.96 23.38
N GLY A 61 -8.51 -0.32 22.99
CA GLY A 61 -9.64 -1.22 23.16
C GLY A 61 -10.68 -1.12 22.04
N ILE A 62 -10.42 -0.35 20.98
CA ILE A 62 -11.30 -0.16 19.83
C ILE A 62 -10.66 -0.84 18.62
N GLU A 63 -11.49 -1.43 17.75
CA GLU A 63 -11.00 -2.05 16.53
C GLU A 63 -10.53 -1.00 15.53
N ASP A 64 -9.32 -1.19 14.99
CA ASP A 64 -8.69 -0.41 13.94
C ASP A 64 -8.69 -1.17 12.63
N ILE A 65 -8.45 -0.47 11.51
CA ILE A 65 -8.28 -1.07 10.19
C ILE A 65 -6.89 -0.75 9.64
N ILE A 66 -6.22 -1.78 9.15
CA ILE A 66 -5.06 -1.64 8.26
C ILE A 66 -5.41 -2.24 6.90
N LEU A 67 -5.07 -1.54 5.83
CA LEU A 67 -5.40 -1.98 4.46
C LEU A 67 -4.28 -1.70 3.47
N ILE A 68 -4.20 -2.53 2.44
CA ILE A 68 -3.39 -2.31 1.24
C ILE A 68 -4.36 -2.14 0.07
N ALA A 69 -4.44 -0.92 -0.46
CA ALA A 69 -5.33 -0.56 -1.55
C ALA A 69 -4.60 -0.49 -2.88
N HIS A 70 -5.26 -0.95 -3.94
CA HIS A 70 -4.76 -0.94 -5.31
C HIS A 70 -5.72 -0.13 -6.20
N PRO A 71 -5.25 0.97 -6.83
CA PRO A 71 -6.02 1.66 -7.85
C PRO A 71 -6.38 0.71 -8.99
N ASN A 72 -7.66 0.68 -9.35
CA ASN A 72 -8.15 -0.11 -10.47
C ASN A 72 -8.42 0.81 -11.68
N ALA A 73 -7.35 1.19 -12.37
CA ALA A 73 -7.42 2.03 -13.55
C ALA A 73 -6.80 1.32 -14.76
N PRO A 74 -7.36 1.49 -15.98
CA PRO A 74 -6.92 0.75 -17.17
C PRO A 74 -5.42 0.85 -17.48
N GLU A 75 -4.79 1.97 -17.13
CA GLU A 75 -3.36 2.20 -17.35
C GLU A 75 -2.43 1.26 -16.57
N TYR A 76 -2.93 0.61 -15.53
CA TYR A 76 -2.16 -0.35 -14.74
C TYR A 76 -2.23 -1.78 -15.29
N PHE A 77 -3.14 -2.05 -16.23
CA PHE A 77 -3.27 -3.37 -16.83
C PHE A 77 -2.50 -3.43 -18.14
N LYS A 78 -1.67 -4.46 -18.27
CA LYS A 78 -0.90 -4.73 -19.47
C LYS A 78 -1.11 -6.18 -19.90
N LYS A 79 -0.82 -6.45 -21.17
CA LYS A 79 -0.97 -7.76 -21.76
C LYS A 79 0.33 -8.14 -22.45
N ARG A 80 0.81 -9.36 -22.21
CA ARG A 80 1.94 -9.95 -22.91
C ARG A 80 1.52 -10.46 -24.29
N ASP A 81 2.50 -10.77 -25.13
CA ASP A 81 2.26 -11.31 -26.49
C ASP A 81 1.56 -12.66 -26.47
N ASP A 82 1.73 -13.46 -25.40
CA ASP A 82 1.04 -14.74 -25.19
C ASP A 82 -0.41 -14.59 -24.69
N GLY A 83 -0.87 -13.34 -24.50
CA GLY A 83 -2.22 -13.02 -24.05
C GLY A 83 -2.40 -12.93 -22.53
N TYR A 84 -1.37 -13.20 -21.72
CA TYR A 84 -1.45 -13.08 -20.27
C TYR A 84 -1.59 -11.61 -19.85
N GLU A 85 -2.62 -11.32 -19.04
CA GLU A 85 -2.86 -9.98 -18.50
C GLU A 85 -2.31 -9.87 -17.09
N TYR A 86 -1.67 -8.73 -16.81
CA TYR A 86 -1.07 -8.46 -15.50
C TYR A 86 -1.25 -7.01 -15.07
N ASN A 87 -1.23 -6.80 -13.74
CA ASN A 87 -1.54 -5.53 -13.11
C ASN A 87 -0.29 -4.96 -12.42
N PHE A 88 0.07 -3.71 -12.77
CA PHE A 88 1.16 -2.92 -12.19
C PHE A 88 0.65 -1.84 -11.22
N SER A 89 -0.58 -1.95 -10.72
CA SER A 89 -1.09 -0.93 -9.81
C SER A 89 -0.22 -0.83 -8.55
N PRO A 90 0.06 0.39 -8.09
CA PRO A 90 0.81 0.58 -6.85
C PRO A 90 0.05 0.01 -5.65
N ALA A 91 0.79 -0.48 -4.67
CA ALA A 91 0.26 -0.92 -3.38
C ALA A 91 0.29 0.26 -2.39
N ILE A 92 -0.87 0.76 -1.98
CA ILE A 92 -1.00 1.90 -1.08
C ILE A 92 -1.44 1.39 0.29
N LEU A 93 -0.52 1.42 1.25
CA LEU A 93 -0.79 1.03 2.62
C LEU A 93 -1.42 2.18 3.41
N ALA A 94 -2.46 1.89 4.18
CA ALA A 94 -3.06 2.85 5.09
C ALA A 94 -3.48 2.21 6.41
N VAL A 95 -3.43 2.99 7.48
CA VAL A 95 -3.95 2.64 8.80
C VAL A 95 -4.99 3.67 9.19
N TYR A 96 -6.08 3.19 9.74
CA TYR A 96 -7.18 3.96 10.30
C TYR A 96 -7.44 3.50 11.72
N PHE A 97 -7.48 4.44 12.66
CA PHE A 97 -7.88 4.15 14.03
C PHE A 97 -9.38 4.31 14.20
N GLY A 98 -9.99 3.32 14.85
CA GLY A 98 -11.38 3.34 15.22
C GLY A 98 -11.68 4.37 16.31
N SER A 99 -12.94 4.73 16.45
CA SER A 99 -13.43 5.61 17.48
C SER A 99 -14.68 5.03 18.16
N PRO A 100 -15.04 5.47 19.38
CA PRO A 100 -16.25 5.04 20.05
C PRO A 100 -17.55 5.33 19.28
N THR A 101 -17.50 6.22 18.28
CA THR A 101 -18.64 6.57 17.42
C THR A 101 -18.76 5.66 16.18
N GLY A 102 -17.91 4.64 16.05
CA GLY A 102 -17.88 3.73 14.91
C GLY A 102 -17.31 4.37 13.64
N VAL A 103 -16.55 5.46 13.78
CA VAL A 103 -15.86 6.12 12.66
C VAL A 103 -14.38 5.78 12.73
N TYR A 104 -13.85 5.30 11.62
CA TYR A 104 -12.43 5.10 11.39
C TYR A 104 -11.81 6.39 10.88
N LYS A 105 -10.73 6.86 11.51
CA LYS A 105 -9.99 8.07 11.12
C LYS A 105 -8.60 7.69 10.65
N ARG A 106 -8.19 8.23 9.50
CA ARG A 106 -6.90 7.92 8.90
C ARG A 106 -5.76 8.38 9.78
N PHE A 107 -4.95 7.44 10.24
CA PHE A 107 -3.71 7.72 10.94
C PHE A 107 -2.60 8.10 9.95
N LYS A 108 -2.34 7.24 8.94
CA LYS A 108 -1.24 7.47 8.00
C LYS A 108 -1.41 6.66 6.72
N VAL A 109 -0.78 7.14 5.64
CA VAL A 109 -0.69 6.47 4.34
C VAL A 109 0.77 6.37 3.94
N TRP A 110 1.17 5.21 3.41
CA TRP A 110 2.48 4.95 2.82
C TRP A 110 2.30 4.46 1.39
N LYS A 111 2.99 5.09 0.45
CA LYS A 111 2.88 4.78 -0.99
C LYS A 111 3.96 3.81 -1.48
N GLU A 112 5.02 3.65 -0.69
CA GLU A 112 6.23 2.91 -1.09
C GLU A 112 6.66 1.87 -0.05
N ALA A 113 5.84 1.63 1.00
CA ALA A 113 6.17 0.67 2.04
C ALA A 113 5.98 -0.78 1.60
N VAL A 114 4.99 -1.02 0.73
CA VAL A 114 4.60 -2.34 0.23
C VAL A 114 5.05 -2.45 -1.22
N PRO A 115 5.77 -3.54 -1.58
CA PRO A 115 6.16 -3.76 -2.97
C PRO A 115 4.94 -4.09 -3.83
N HIS A 116 5.08 -3.85 -5.11
CA HIS A 116 4.13 -4.24 -6.13
C HIS A 116 4.88 -4.78 -7.34
N ARG A 117 4.16 -5.35 -8.29
CA ARG A 117 4.74 -5.90 -9.50
C ARG A 117 5.41 -4.82 -10.34
N GLU A 118 6.67 -5.03 -10.74
CA GLU A 118 7.46 -4.10 -11.55
C GLU A 118 7.79 -4.65 -12.95
N ASP A 119 7.72 -5.97 -13.14
CA ASP A 119 8.00 -6.63 -14.41
C ASP A 119 6.91 -7.67 -14.77
N GLU A 120 6.99 -8.23 -15.98
CA GLU A 120 6.02 -9.18 -16.50
C GLU A 120 6.26 -10.65 -16.12
N TYR A 121 7.39 -10.95 -15.50
CA TYR A 121 7.81 -12.33 -15.18
C TYR A 121 7.76 -12.65 -13.70
N THR A 122 7.81 -11.62 -12.84
CA THR A 122 7.83 -11.76 -11.39
C THR A 122 6.48 -11.37 -10.80
N GLU A 123 5.89 -12.27 -10.05
CA GLU A 123 4.71 -12.02 -9.23
C GLU A 123 5.13 -11.68 -7.81
N ILE A 124 4.58 -10.60 -7.27
CA ILE A 124 4.75 -10.20 -5.88
C ILE A 124 3.44 -10.48 -5.15
N GLY A 125 3.51 -11.33 -4.15
CA GLY A 125 2.42 -11.60 -3.22
C GLY A 125 2.65 -10.85 -1.91
N VAL A 126 1.61 -10.22 -1.38
CA VAL A 126 1.66 -9.63 -0.04
C VAL A 126 0.42 -10.08 0.72
N GLU A 127 0.63 -10.75 1.85
CA GLU A 127 -0.44 -11.11 2.77
C GLU A 127 -0.34 -10.23 4.02
N LEU A 128 -1.48 -9.70 4.45
CA LEU A 128 -1.61 -8.79 5.57
C LEU A 128 -2.43 -9.44 6.67
N SER A 129 -1.92 -9.44 7.90
CA SER A 129 -2.68 -9.91 9.06
C SER A 129 -2.38 -9.12 10.33
N VAL A 130 -3.38 -9.05 11.22
CA VAL A 130 -3.22 -8.50 12.57
C VAL A 130 -3.22 -9.65 13.57
N THR A 131 -2.18 -9.71 14.39
CA THR A 131 -2.08 -10.73 15.43
C THR A 131 -3.03 -10.43 16.61
N PRO A 132 -3.42 -11.42 17.43
CA PRO A 132 -4.26 -11.18 18.63
C PRO A 132 -3.65 -10.18 19.62
N LYS A 133 -2.35 -9.92 19.53
CA LYS A 133 -1.65 -8.92 20.34
C LYS A 133 -1.55 -7.55 19.68
N GLY A 134 -2.22 -7.33 18.54
CA GLY A 134 -2.24 -6.07 17.79
C GLY A 134 -0.92 -5.73 17.10
N ALA A 135 -0.06 -6.70 16.83
CA ALA A 135 1.03 -6.52 15.89
C ALA A 135 0.53 -6.82 14.47
N VAL A 136 1.14 -6.18 13.48
CA VAL A 136 0.82 -6.36 12.06
C VAL A 136 1.91 -7.19 11.42
N ASP A 137 1.52 -8.23 10.71
CA ASP A 137 2.41 -9.04 9.90
C ASP A 137 2.14 -8.79 8.41
N PHE A 138 3.20 -8.53 7.66
CA PHE A 138 3.23 -8.51 6.21
C PHE A 138 4.09 -9.67 5.74
N ASN A 139 3.49 -10.68 5.11
CA ASN A 139 4.25 -11.73 4.43
C ASN A 139 4.40 -11.34 2.96
N VAL A 140 5.61 -11.05 2.56
CA VAL A 140 5.97 -10.65 1.19
C VAL A 140 6.64 -11.82 0.52
N SER A 141 6.09 -12.29 -0.59
CA SER A 141 6.62 -13.39 -1.39
C SER A 141 6.84 -12.97 -2.83
N SER A 142 7.77 -13.63 -3.50
CA SER A 142 7.96 -13.50 -4.94
C SER A 142 8.01 -14.85 -5.61
N TRP A 143 7.45 -14.89 -6.81
CA TRP A 143 7.57 -16.03 -7.70
C TRP A 143 7.95 -15.55 -9.09
N SER A 144 8.98 -16.16 -9.67
CA SER A 144 9.40 -15.85 -11.04
C SER A 144 9.22 -17.07 -11.94
N SER A 145 8.64 -16.83 -13.11
CA SER A 145 8.48 -17.88 -14.14
C SER A 145 9.78 -18.17 -14.89
N MET A 146 10.80 -17.30 -14.77
CA MET A 146 12.08 -17.40 -15.47
C MET A 146 13.24 -17.04 -14.55
N GLY A 147 14.41 -17.63 -14.83
CA GLY A 147 15.70 -17.20 -14.28
C GLY A 147 16.14 -17.88 -12.99
N THR A 148 15.25 -18.46 -12.16
CA THR A 148 15.64 -19.12 -10.92
C THR A 148 14.71 -20.28 -10.53
N ALA A 149 15.27 -21.27 -9.86
CA ALA A 149 14.52 -22.31 -9.17
C ALA A 149 14.26 -21.96 -7.69
N ASP A 150 14.77 -20.85 -7.21
CA ASP A 150 14.61 -20.43 -5.82
C ASP A 150 13.24 -19.75 -5.62
N THR A 151 12.65 -20.00 -4.46
CA THR A 151 11.42 -19.35 -4.01
C THR A 151 11.54 -19.01 -2.55
N GLY A 152 10.87 -17.94 -2.12
CA GLY A 152 10.96 -17.50 -0.74
C GLY A 152 9.95 -16.44 -0.37
N SER A 153 9.94 -16.13 0.92
CA SER A 153 9.13 -15.04 1.46
C SER A 153 9.79 -14.43 2.68
N THR A 154 9.42 -13.19 2.97
CA THR A 154 9.82 -12.49 4.19
C THR A 154 8.58 -12.01 4.92
N THR A 155 8.47 -12.34 6.20
CA THR A 155 7.43 -11.81 7.08
C THR A 155 8.02 -10.68 7.92
N TYR A 156 7.46 -9.49 7.75
CA TYR A 156 7.79 -8.29 8.53
C TYR A 156 6.74 -8.08 9.61
N ARG A 157 7.13 -8.10 10.89
CA ARG A 157 6.24 -7.85 12.02
C ARG A 157 6.43 -6.45 12.58
N TYR A 158 5.38 -5.64 12.47
CA TYR A 158 5.35 -4.28 13.01
C TYR A 158 4.44 -4.18 14.23
N ARG A 159 4.75 -3.26 15.13
CA ARG A 159 3.92 -2.93 16.28
C ARG A 159 3.83 -1.42 16.43
N TYR A 160 2.60 -0.95 16.70
CA TYR A 160 2.38 0.44 17.07
C TYR A 160 2.91 0.71 18.47
N GLN A 161 3.76 1.70 18.61
CA GLN A 161 4.33 2.17 19.87
C GLN A 161 4.92 3.57 19.67
N SER A 162 4.90 4.42 20.71
CA SER A 162 5.48 5.77 20.66
C SER A 162 5.01 6.60 19.46
N GLY A 163 3.72 6.44 19.06
CA GLY A 163 3.09 7.22 18.01
C GLY A 163 3.39 6.80 16.56
N ASP A 164 4.04 5.64 16.33
CA ASP A 164 4.28 5.12 14.98
C ASP A 164 4.40 3.58 14.99
N PHE A 165 4.47 2.96 13.81
CA PHE A 165 4.71 1.52 13.66
C PHE A 165 6.21 1.22 13.52
N TYR A 166 6.71 0.31 14.34
CA TYR A 166 8.12 -0.09 14.37
C TYR A 166 8.28 -1.57 14.07
N LEU A 167 9.27 -1.91 13.25
CA LEU A 167 9.66 -3.28 12.94
C LEU A 167 10.24 -3.94 14.17
N ILE A 168 9.56 -4.97 14.69
CA ILE A 168 9.96 -5.70 15.90
C ILE A 168 10.46 -7.11 15.62
N GLY A 169 10.16 -7.64 14.44
CA GLY A 169 10.58 -8.98 14.01
C GLY A 169 10.60 -9.11 12.51
N GLU A 170 11.42 -10.03 12.03
CA GLU A 170 11.54 -10.39 10.62
C GLU A 170 11.84 -11.88 10.50
N GLU A 171 11.12 -12.56 9.61
CA GLU A 171 11.37 -13.95 9.27
C GLU A 171 11.50 -14.07 7.75
N THR A 172 12.68 -14.45 7.26
CA THR A 172 12.94 -14.73 5.86
C THR A 172 13.16 -16.20 5.67
N GLY A 173 12.52 -16.80 4.67
CA GLY A 173 12.73 -18.17 4.27
C GLY A 173 12.86 -18.29 2.77
N TRP A 174 13.84 -19.05 2.30
CA TRP A 174 13.97 -19.39 0.89
C TRP A 174 14.42 -20.85 0.71
N HIS A 175 14.09 -21.45 -0.40
CA HIS A 175 14.61 -22.74 -0.80
C HIS A 175 14.62 -22.91 -2.33
N ASN A 176 15.51 -23.74 -2.81
CA ASN A 176 15.55 -24.19 -4.18
C ASN A 176 14.50 -25.28 -4.40
N ARG A 177 13.58 -25.08 -5.33
CA ARG A 177 12.46 -26.00 -5.61
C ARG A 177 12.91 -27.36 -6.17
N MET A 178 14.13 -27.44 -6.71
CA MET A 178 14.66 -28.66 -7.32
C MET A 178 15.43 -29.51 -6.32
N THR A 179 16.18 -28.89 -5.40
CA THR A 179 17.06 -29.60 -4.46
C THR A 179 16.52 -29.61 -3.03
N GLY A 180 15.61 -28.72 -2.69
CA GLY A 180 15.13 -28.49 -1.33
C GLY A 180 16.11 -27.72 -0.44
N GLU A 181 17.34 -27.48 -0.88
CA GLU A 181 18.32 -26.70 -0.10
C GLU A 181 17.82 -25.27 0.11
N GLY A 182 17.98 -24.77 1.33
CA GLY A 182 17.52 -23.44 1.66
C GLY A 182 17.92 -22.98 3.05
N GLU A 183 17.40 -21.81 3.43
CA GLU A 183 17.66 -21.18 4.70
C GLU A 183 16.42 -20.48 5.25
N LYS A 184 16.25 -20.54 6.55
CA LYS A 184 15.30 -19.73 7.31
C LYS A 184 16.05 -18.87 8.31
N THR A 185 15.87 -17.56 8.20
CA THR A 185 16.37 -16.57 9.17
C THR A 185 15.21 -16.01 9.97
N SER A 186 15.33 -15.92 11.30
CA SER A 186 14.38 -15.24 12.18
C SER A 186 15.11 -14.23 13.05
N ILE A 187 14.62 -12.99 13.06
CA ILE A 187 15.21 -11.88 13.80
C ILE A 187 14.17 -11.29 14.76
N ASN A 188 14.52 -11.21 16.03
CA ASN A 188 13.76 -10.44 17.02
C ASN A 188 14.56 -9.16 17.35
N TYR A 189 14.11 -8.03 16.81
CA TYR A 189 14.78 -6.74 17.00
C TYR A 189 14.69 -6.19 18.42
N ILE A 190 13.66 -6.60 19.20
CA ILE A 190 13.52 -6.18 20.59
C ILE A 190 14.60 -6.81 21.48
N THR A 191 14.85 -8.11 21.26
CA THR A 191 15.84 -8.85 22.05
C THR A 191 17.24 -8.85 21.43
N GLY A 192 17.36 -8.48 20.15
CA GLY A 192 18.60 -8.59 19.40
C GLY A 192 19.02 -10.03 19.12
N LYS A 193 18.07 -10.96 19.04
CA LYS A 193 18.33 -12.37 18.73
C LYS A 193 18.06 -12.66 17.25
N LYS A 194 19.05 -13.25 16.57
CA LYS A 194 18.92 -13.79 15.21
C LYS A 194 19.18 -15.29 15.25
N SER A 195 18.33 -16.08 14.61
CA SER A 195 18.56 -17.49 14.32
C SER A 195 18.63 -17.70 12.81
N ILE A 196 19.55 -18.55 12.37
CA ILE A 196 19.70 -18.98 10.98
C ILE A 196 19.64 -20.49 10.97
N THR A 197 18.70 -21.04 10.23
CA THR A 197 18.53 -22.48 10.05
C THR A 197 18.69 -22.82 8.59
N SER A 198 19.66 -23.64 8.25
CA SER A 198 19.93 -24.13 6.89
C SER A 198 19.78 -25.64 6.81
N GLY A 199 19.44 -26.17 5.64
CA GLY A 199 19.26 -27.57 5.37
C GLY A 199 18.31 -27.83 4.20
N ASN A 200 17.79 -29.04 4.09
CA ASN A 200 16.74 -29.33 3.12
C ASN A 200 15.39 -28.90 3.70
N MET A 201 14.82 -27.81 3.17
CA MET A 201 13.59 -27.20 3.67
C MET A 201 12.32 -27.96 3.24
N ILE A 202 12.40 -28.75 2.15
CA ILE A 202 11.29 -29.56 1.66
C ILE A 202 11.16 -30.85 2.50
N GLU A 203 12.28 -31.55 2.69
CA GLU A 203 12.30 -32.82 3.42
C GLU A 203 12.48 -32.61 4.92
N ASN A 204 12.78 -31.41 5.38
CA ASN A 204 13.10 -31.09 6.77
C ASN A 204 14.26 -31.93 7.33
N THR A 205 15.29 -32.13 6.50
CA THR A 205 16.47 -32.96 6.84
C THR A 205 17.75 -32.11 6.84
N ALA A 206 18.81 -32.64 7.45
CA ALA A 206 20.13 -32.01 7.55
C ALA A 206 20.10 -30.60 8.16
N MET A 207 19.12 -30.31 9.01
CA MET A 207 18.89 -28.98 9.59
C MET A 207 19.98 -28.59 10.57
N LYS A 208 20.59 -27.41 10.33
CA LYS A 208 21.59 -26.79 11.21
C LYS A 208 21.13 -25.42 11.61
N THR A 209 21.11 -25.14 12.92
CA THR A 209 20.69 -23.83 13.44
C THR A 209 21.85 -23.13 14.14
N LYS A 210 22.08 -21.88 13.74
CA LYS A 210 23.03 -20.96 14.39
C LYS A 210 22.27 -19.81 15.04
N ILE A 211 22.61 -19.48 16.28
CA ILE A 211 22.06 -18.35 17.01
C ILE A 211 23.11 -17.26 17.12
N ILE A 212 22.74 -16.03 16.81
CA ILE A 212 23.59 -14.85 16.81
C ILE A 212 22.93 -13.77 17.68
N LYS A 213 23.72 -13.12 18.52
CA LYS A 213 23.28 -11.90 19.23
C LYS A 213 23.65 -10.69 18.38
N LEU A 214 22.67 -9.90 18.01
CA LEU A 214 22.86 -8.66 17.27
C LEU A 214 23.14 -7.51 18.22
N LYS A 215 23.89 -6.51 17.74
CA LYS A 215 23.95 -5.21 18.39
C LYS A 215 22.58 -4.56 18.36
N LYS A 216 22.16 -3.94 19.46
CA LYS A 216 20.91 -3.19 19.49
C LYS A 216 21.03 -1.93 18.64
N GLU A 217 20.11 -1.78 17.70
CA GLU A 217 19.97 -0.62 16.83
C GLU A 217 18.58 -0.01 17.07
N PRO A 218 18.37 1.28 16.78
CA PRO A 218 17.03 1.87 16.77
C PRO A 218 16.11 1.10 15.83
N LEU A 219 14.87 0.85 16.26
CA LEU A 219 13.90 0.13 15.44
C LEU A 219 13.54 0.94 14.19
N ARG A 220 13.46 0.28 13.05
CA ARG A 220 13.04 0.88 11.79
C ARG A 220 11.54 1.17 11.80
N ARG A 221 11.13 2.33 11.29
CA ARG A 221 9.72 2.69 11.16
C ARG A 221 9.13 2.09 9.90
N LEU A 222 7.84 1.82 9.93
CA LEU A 222 7.08 1.46 8.74
C LEU A 222 7.17 2.58 7.71
N GLY A 223 7.47 2.20 6.46
CA GLY A 223 7.69 3.14 5.35
C GLY A 223 9.06 3.82 5.33
N SER A 224 10.01 3.41 6.20
CA SER A 224 11.41 3.86 6.08
C SER A 224 12.18 3.11 4.98
N PHE A 225 11.61 2.07 4.43
CA PHE A 225 12.08 1.31 3.27
C PHE A 225 10.89 0.56 2.66
N THR A 226 11.03 0.11 1.41
CA THR A 226 10.08 -0.80 0.78
C THR A 226 10.39 -2.23 1.23
N MET A 227 9.39 -2.95 1.75
CA MET A 227 9.53 -4.37 2.11
C MET A 227 9.92 -5.18 0.87
N GLN A 228 10.70 -6.24 1.07
CA GLN A 228 11.18 -7.12 0.01
C GLN A 228 10.77 -8.57 0.30
N PRO A 229 10.61 -9.43 -0.73
CA PRO A 229 10.38 -10.86 -0.57
C PRO A 229 11.49 -11.58 0.17
#